data_d0ebc0e1068a67329e3949e815140f00
#
_entry.id   d0ebc0e1068a67329e3949e815140f00
#
_cell.length_a   1.000
_cell.length_b   1.000
_cell.length_c   1.000
_cell.angle_alpha   90.00
_cell.angle_beta   90.00
_cell.angle_gamma   90.00
#
_symmetry.space_group_name_H-M   'P 1'
#
loop_
_entity.id
_entity.type
_entity.pdbx_description
1 polymer ?
#
loop_
_entity_poly.entity_id
_entity_poly.type
_entity_poly.pdbx_seq_one_letter_code
_entity_poly.pdbx_strand_id
1 'polypeptide(L)'
;MFVILFAQRENRIFWDGSNWNRIATKLGKESSSVYQIKAAHLNGLLDGRLYYYLKAWEVEPSVAEGTYNDPLDLLRYKELISALDNFYSDPKHNSIPVISAVIIENMRIGGISEKVIYRYIEETRFWVNNIRTSADSMSVEILAAKLDKHLSKPFDISERY
;
A
#
# COMPACT_ATOMS: atom_id res chain seq x y z
N MET A 1 25.16 -28.73 -15.42
CA MET A 1 24.62 -28.49 -14.07
C MET A 1 24.00 -27.11 -14.07
N PHE A 2 22.69 -27.00 -14.33
CA PHE A 2 21.98 -25.71 -14.35
C PHE A 2 21.63 -25.33 -12.91
N VAL A 3 22.27 -24.31 -12.37
CA VAL A 3 21.84 -23.68 -11.12
C VAL A 3 20.59 -22.85 -11.43
N ILE A 4 19.42 -23.37 -11.10
CA ILE A 4 18.18 -22.59 -11.09
C ILE A 4 18.30 -21.63 -9.90
N LEU A 5 18.70 -20.40 -10.19
CA LEU A 5 18.55 -19.28 -9.26
C LEU A 5 17.04 -19.05 -9.08
N PHE A 6 16.45 -19.71 -8.10
CA PHE A 6 15.18 -19.25 -7.55
C PHE A 6 15.47 -17.85 -7.00
N ALA A 7 15.06 -16.82 -7.76
CA ALA A 7 14.91 -15.49 -7.22
C ALA A 7 14.02 -15.65 -5.99
N GLN A 8 14.60 -15.56 -4.79
CA GLN A 8 13.85 -15.44 -3.56
C GLN A 8 12.92 -14.27 -3.77
N ARG A 9 11.65 -14.52 -4.05
CA ARG A 9 10.60 -13.53 -3.87
C ARG A 9 10.70 -13.19 -2.39
N GLU A 10 11.36 -12.05 -2.11
CA GLU A 10 11.23 -11.45 -0.79
C GLU A 10 9.72 -11.41 -0.51
N ASN A 11 9.29 -12.04 0.56
CA ASN A 11 7.89 -12.15 0.98
C ASN A 11 7.43 -10.76 1.45
N ARG A 12 7.33 -9.81 0.49
CA ARG A 12 6.93 -8.42 0.72
C ARG A 12 5.45 -8.31 0.50
N ILE A 13 4.75 -8.04 1.57
CA ILE A 13 3.30 -7.85 1.55
C ILE A 13 2.97 -6.50 0.91
N PHE A 14 3.77 -5.46 1.19
CA PHE A 14 3.56 -4.10 0.72
C PHE A 14 4.83 -3.48 0.14
N TRP A 15 4.67 -2.53 -0.76
CA TRP A 15 5.73 -1.58 -1.06
C TRP A 15 5.95 -0.67 0.14
N ASP A 16 7.20 -0.56 0.56
CA ASP A 16 7.66 0.21 1.72
C ASP A 16 8.77 1.20 1.33
N GLY A 17 9.34 1.90 2.30
CA GLY A 17 10.40 2.87 2.07
C GLY A 17 11.65 2.29 1.42
N SER A 18 11.95 1.01 1.68
CA SER A 18 13.08 0.35 1.01
C SER A 18 12.85 0.21 -0.50
N ASN A 19 11.61 -0.10 -0.91
CA ASN A 19 11.24 -0.14 -2.32
C ASN A 19 11.25 1.26 -2.94
N TRP A 20 10.70 2.24 -2.22
CA TRP A 20 10.64 3.64 -2.64
C TRP A 20 12.01 4.22 -2.91
N ASN A 21 12.95 4.07 -1.98
CA ASN A 21 14.33 4.56 -2.10
C ASN A 21 15.12 3.83 -3.19
N ARG A 22 14.86 2.54 -3.41
CA ARG A 22 15.55 1.72 -4.42
C ARG A 22 15.31 2.21 -5.85
N ILE A 23 14.18 2.86 -6.15
CA ILE A 23 13.91 3.44 -7.47
C ILE A 23 14.98 4.48 -7.80
N ALA A 24 15.21 5.44 -6.90
CA ALA A 24 16.20 6.49 -7.08
C ALA A 24 17.64 5.94 -7.13
N THR A 25 17.93 4.91 -6.34
CA THR A 25 19.26 4.27 -6.32
C THR A 25 19.59 3.58 -7.65
N LYS A 26 18.60 2.95 -8.29
CA LYS A 26 18.79 2.21 -9.55
C LYS A 26 18.86 3.11 -10.79
N LEU A 27 18.12 4.21 -10.79
CA LEU A 27 17.93 5.07 -11.97
C LEU A 27 18.68 6.39 -11.91
N GLY A 28 19.29 6.72 -10.75
CA GLY A 28 19.84 8.04 -10.46
C GLY A 28 18.75 9.02 -9.97
N LYS A 29 19.06 9.78 -8.92
CA LYS A 29 18.08 10.62 -8.22
C LYS A 29 17.40 11.68 -9.09
N GLU A 30 18.08 12.19 -10.09
CA GLU A 30 17.59 13.27 -10.97
C GLU A 30 16.91 12.77 -12.25
N SER A 31 16.76 11.46 -12.39
CA SER A 31 16.10 10.89 -13.57
C SER A 31 14.61 11.23 -13.59
N SER A 32 14.11 11.77 -14.71
CA SER A 32 12.67 11.96 -14.91
C SER A 32 11.88 10.66 -14.77
N SER A 33 12.50 9.52 -15.05
CA SER A 33 11.93 8.19 -14.87
C SER A 33 11.64 7.87 -13.40
N VAL A 34 12.44 8.39 -12.45
CA VAL A 34 12.18 8.22 -11.01
C VAL A 34 10.84 8.84 -10.64
N TYR A 35 10.62 10.07 -11.07
CA TYR A 35 9.34 10.74 -10.84
C TYR A 35 8.17 9.98 -11.46
N GLN A 36 8.30 9.59 -12.73
CA GLN A 36 7.25 8.87 -13.45
C GLN A 36 6.88 7.54 -12.79
N ILE A 37 7.87 6.76 -12.34
CA ILE A 37 7.64 5.48 -11.65
C ILE A 37 6.95 5.71 -10.30
N LYS A 38 7.41 6.69 -9.52
CA LYS A 38 6.79 7.04 -8.24
C LYS A 38 5.36 7.53 -8.42
N ALA A 39 5.12 8.40 -9.40
CA ALA A 39 3.80 8.91 -9.72
C ALA A 39 2.86 7.79 -10.20
N ALA A 40 3.32 6.89 -11.07
CA ALA A 40 2.54 5.75 -11.54
C ALA A 40 2.18 4.80 -10.38
N HIS A 41 3.10 4.56 -9.46
CA HIS A 41 2.84 3.74 -8.27
C HIS A 41 1.76 4.38 -7.37
N LEU A 42 1.88 5.67 -7.08
CA LEU A 42 0.88 6.41 -6.29
C LEU A 42 -0.48 6.42 -6.97
N ASN A 43 -0.51 6.64 -8.28
CA ASN A 43 -1.76 6.62 -9.05
C ASN A 43 -2.46 5.26 -8.92
N GLY A 44 -1.76 4.18 -9.17
CA GLY A 44 -2.33 2.83 -9.04
C GLY A 44 -2.80 2.50 -7.61
N LEU A 45 -2.10 3.01 -6.60
CA LEU A 45 -2.47 2.85 -5.20
C LEU A 45 -3.76 3.62 -4.86
N LEU A 46 -3.87 4.88 -5.30
CA LEU A 46 -5.05 5.72 -5.07
C LEU A 46 -6.26 5.23 -5.87
N ASP A 47 -6.07 4.82 -7.13
CA ASP A 47 -7.13 4.24 -7.97
C ASP A 47 -7.65 2.93 -7.35
N GLY A 48 -6.77 2.06 -6.87
CA GLY A 48 -7.15 0.83 -6.19
C GLY A 48 -7.97 1.10 -4.93
N ARG A 49 -7.57 2.11 -4.14
CA ARG A 49 -8.32 2.53 -2.96
C ARG A 49 -9.70 3.08 -3.32
N LEU A 50 -9.78 3.97 -4.31
CA LEU A 50 -11.04 4.52 -4.79
C LEU A 50 -11.97 3.41 -5.29
N TYR A 51 -11.44 2.45 -6.05
CA TYR A 51 -12.21 1.31 -6.53
C TYR A 51 -12.84 0.53 -5.36
N TYR A 52 -12.05 0.18 -4.33
CA TYR A 52 -12.58 -0.57 -3.18
C TYR A 52 -13.50 0.26 -2.31
N TYR A 53 -13.27 1.57 -2.18
CA TYR A 53 -14.22 2.48 -1.53
C TYR A 53 -15.58 2.44 -2.20
N LEU A 54 -15.62 2.61 -3.54
CA LEU A 54 -16.87 2.61 -4.29
C LEU A 54 -17.57 1.24 -4.22
N LYS A 55 -16.81 0.15 -4.26
CA LYS A 55 -17.35 -1.21 -4.08
C LYS A 55 -17.94 -1.45 -2.69
N ALA A 56 -17.27 -0.97 -1.65
CA ALA A 56 -17.78 -1.05 -0.29
C ALA A 56 -19.02 -0.17 -0.13
N TRP A 57 -19.01 1.04 -0.72
CA TRP A 57 -20.12 1.98 -0.68
C TRP A 57 -21.38 1.44 -1.38
N GLU A 58 -21.21 0.71 -2.48
CA GLU A 58 -22.30 0.02 -3.19
C GLU A 58 -23.02 -1.01 -2.29
N VAL A 59 -22.28 -1.64 -1.37
CA VAL A 59 -22.82 -2.65 -0.44
C VAL A 59 -23.40 -2.01 0.82
N GLU A 60 -22.61 -1.16 1.49
CA GLU A 60 -22.96 -0.49 2.74
C GLU A 60 -22.16 0.81 2.90
N PRO A 61 -22.77 2.00 2.67
CA PRO A 61 -22.06 3.28 2.75
C PRO A 61 -21.34 3.53 4.07
N SER A 62 -21.93 3.15 5.20
CA SER A 62 -21.35 3.35 6.53
C SER A 62 -20.05 2.56 6.72
N VAL A 63 -19.95 1.37 6.12
CA VAL A 63 -18.74 0.55 6.13
C VAL A 63 -17.66 1.20 5.27
N ALA A 64 -18.02 1.72 4.10
CA ALA A 64 -17.09 2.41 3.23
C ALA A 64 -16.49 3.65 3.92
N GLU A 65 -17.33 4.49 4.49
CA GLU A 65 -16.92 5.69 5.23
C GLU A 65 -16.06 5.35 6.44
N GLY A 66 -16.44 4.34 7.23
CA GLY A 66 -15.67 3.93 8.40
C GLY A 66 -14.32 3.28 8.06
N THR A 67 -14.19 2.66 6.88
CA THR A 67 -12.98 1.92 6.50
C THR A 67 -12.00 2.74 5.67
N TYR A 68 -12.50 3.67 4.84
CA TYR A 68 -11.70 4.35 3.81
C TYR A 68 -11.69 5.88 3.95
N ASN A 69 -12.14 6.43 5.07
CA ASN A 69 -12.25 7.88 5.28
C ASN A 69 -10.91 8.53 5.72
N ASP A 70 -9.77 7.92 5.40
CA ASP A 70 -8.49 8.53 5.68
C ASP A 70 -8.18 9.67 4.69
N PRO A 71 -7.52 10.76 5.11
CA PRO A 71 -7.10 11.83 4.21
C PRO A 71 -6.01 11.35 3.26
N LEU A 72 -6.29 11.33 1.95
CA LEU A 72 -5.32 10.86 0.95
C LEU A 72 -5.01 11.85 -0.17
N ASP A 73 -5.80 12.88 -0.34
CA ASP A 73 -5.85 13.75 -1.52
C ASP A 73 -5.61 15.25 -1.21
N LEU A 74 -5.05 15.56 -0.05
CA LEU A 74 -4.70 16.93 0.31
C LEU A 74 -3.45 17.43 -0.42
N LEU A 75 -2.60 16.52 -0.92
CA LEU A 75 -1.35 16.82 -1.61
C LEU A 75 -1.44 16.46 -3.09
N ARG A 76 -0.91 17.35 -3.95
CA ARG A 76 -0.67 17.01 -5.36
C ARG A 76 0.48 16.00 -5.50
N TYR A 77 0.50 15.20 -6.58
CA TYR A 77 1.53 14.16 -6.77
C TYR A 77 2.97 14.64 -6.58
N LYS A 78 3.32 15.83 -7.08
CA LYS A 78 4.67 16.36 -6.93
C LYS A 78 5.02 16.65 -5.47
N GLU A 79 4.08 17.23 -4.74
CA GLU A 79 4.22 17.55 -3.33
C GLU A 79 4.27 16.27 -2.50
N LEU A 80 3.39 15.32 -2.79
CA LEU A 80 3.33 14.02 -2.13
C LEU A 80 4.62 13.22 -2.34
N ILE A 81 5.17 13.16 -3.57
CA ILE A 81 6.44 12.48 -3.84
C ILE A 81 7.56 13.12 -3.03
N SER A 82 7.63 14.45 -2.98
CA SER A 82 8.63 15.17 -2.19
C SER A 82 8.49 14.90 -0.68
N ALA A 83 7.26 14.88 -0.18
CA ALA A 83 6.97 14.57 1.22
C ALA A 83 7.39 13.13 1.58
N LEU A 84 7.07 12.16 0.71
CA LEU A 84 7.47 10.76 0.88
C LEU A 84 8.99 10.58 0.78
N ASP A 85 9.67 11.30 -0.10
CA ASP A 85 11.14 11.29 -0.18
C ASP A 85 11.77 11.78 1.11
N ASN A 86 11.21 12.84 1.69
CA ASN A 86 11.62 13.35 3.00
C ASN A 86 11.29 12.36 4.12
N PHE A 87 10.10 11.81 4.16
CA PHE A 87 9.67 10.83 5.15
C PHE A 87 10.60 9.60 5.19
N TYR A 88 10.91 9.04 4.03
CA TYR A 88 11.79 7.88 3.91
C TYR A 88 13.29 8.22 3.89
N SER A 89 13.67 9.49 4.05
CA SER A 89 15.06 9.86 4.31
C SER A 89 15.53 9.38 5.70
N ASP A 90 14.60 9.22 6.67
CA ASP A 90 14.88 8.55 7.94
C ASP A 90 14.77 7.01 7.75
N PRO A 91 15.89 6.26 7.93
CA PRO A 91 15.89 4.80 7.81
C PRO A 91 14.89 4.09 8.73
N LYS A 92 14.50 4.71 9.84
CA LYS A 92 13.49 4.16 10.78
C LYS A 92 12.12 4.01 10.13
N HIS A 93 11.84 4.74 9.06
CA HIS A 93 10.57 4.67 8.33
C HIS A 93 10.56 3.64 7.19
N ASN A 94 11.71 3.02 6.88
CA ASN A 94 11.82 2.12 5.73
C ASN A 94 10.85 0.94 5.75
N SER A 95 10.39 0.50 6.92
CA SER A 95 9.42 -0.60 7.04
C SER A 95 7.96 -0.16 6.95
N ILE A 96 7.69 1.14 6.91
CA ILE A 96 6.33 1.68 6.79
C ILE A 96 5.84 1.51 5.35
N PRO A 97 4.65 0.93 5.11
CA PRO A 97 4.07 0.84 3.77
C PRO A 97 3.86 2.21 3.13
N VAL A 98 4.02 2.29 1.81
CA VAL A 98 3.84 3.57 1.07
C VAL A 98 2.44 4.15 1.30
N ILE A 99 1.39 3.31 1.34
CA ILE A 99 0.03 3.79 1.63
C ILE A 99 -0.07 4.46 3.01
N SER A 100 0.54 3.87 4.03
CA SER A 100 0.53 4.46 5.38
C SER A 100 1.33 5.76 5.43
N ALA A 101 2.44 5.85 4.70
CA ALA A 101 3.21 7.08 4.58
C ALA A 101 2.42 8.19 3.86
N VAL A 102 1.62 7.85 2.84
CA VAL A 102 0.70 8.79 2.18
C VAL A 102 -0.31 9.35 3.19
N ILE A 103 -0.93 8.48 4.01
CA ILE A 103 -1.86 8.91 5.06
C ILE A 103 -1.16 9.83 6.05
N ILE A 104 0.04 9.47 6.52
CA ILE A 104 0.83 10.25 7.48
C ILE A 104 1.10 11.66 6.94
N GLU A 105 1.56 11.78 5.69
CA GLU A 105 1.87 13.08 5.11
C GLU A 105 0.61 13.94 4.91
N ASN A 106 -0.51 13.33 4.55
CA ASN A 106 -1.79 14.06 4.50
C ASN A 106 -2.29 14.46 5.90
N MET A 107 -2.08 13.63 6.93
CA MET A 107 -2.38 14.00 8.32
C MET A 107 -1.57 15.23 8.77
N ARG A 108 -0.29 15.32 8.40
CA ARG A 108 0.56 16.50 8.70
C ARG A 108 0.03 17.76 8.06
N ILE A 109 -0.30 17.71 6.78
CA ILE A 109 -0.88 18.85 6.04
C ILE A 109 -2.25 19.21 6.59
N GLY A 110 -3.04 18.25 7.01
CA GLY A 110 -4.33 18.45 7.68
C GLY A 110 -4.22 19.00 9.11
N GLY A 111 -3.01 19.25 9.62
CA GLY A 111 -2.78 19.85 10.94
C GLY A 111 -2.98 18.89 12.10
N ILE A 112 -2.95 17.58 11.86
CA ILE A 112 -3.01 16.58 12.93
C ILE A 112 -1.74 16.66 13.78
N SER A 113 -1.90 16.58 15.09
CA SER A 113 -0.76 16.71 16.02
C SER A 113 0.28 15.59 15.83
N GLU A 114 1.56 15.95 15.94
CA GLU A 114 2.67 14.98 15.82
C GLU A 114 2.56 13.82 16.83
N LYS A 115 1.93 14.03 17.97
CA LYS A 115 1.67 12.95 18.94
C LYS A 115 0.75 11.87 18.37
N VAL A 116 -0.31 12.27 17.65
CA VAL A 116 -1.23 11.34 16.98
C VAL A 116 -0.55 10.64 15.81
N ILE A 117 0.20 11.39 15.02
CA ILE A 117 0.98 10.86 13.88
C ILE A 117 2.00 9.83 14.37
N TYR A 118 2.75 10.12 15.41
CA TYR A 118 3.71 9.19 16.00
C TYR A 118 3.04 7.89 16.45
N ARG A 119 1.89 8.00 17.11
CA ARG A 119 1.10 6.82 17.51
C ARG A 119 0.67 6.00 16.30
N TYR A 120 0.19 6.64 15.24
CA TYR A 120 -0.19 5.95 14.00
C TYR A 120 1.00 5.22 13.36
N ILE A 121 2.19 5.82 13.36
CA ILE A 121 3.44 5.20 12.89
C ILE A 121 3.75 3.92 13.70
N GLU A 122 3.68 3.99 15.03
CA GLU A 122 3.97 2.84 15.90
C GLU A 122 2.93 1.73 15.73
N GLU A 123 1.66 2.07 15.64
CA GLU A 123 0.58 1.11 15.37
C GLU A 123 0.76 0.45 13.98
N THR A 124 1.16 1.22 12.97
CA THR A 124 1.47 0.70 11.63
C THR A 124 2.65 -0.28 11.66
N ARG A 125 3.71 0.03 12.37
CA ARG A 125 4.88 -0.86 12.53
C ARG A 125 4.48 -2.18 13.19
N PHE A 126 3.73 -2.09 14.28
CA PHE A 126 3.23 -3.27 15.00
C PHE A 126 2.35 -4.14 14.08
N TRP A 127 1.41 -3.53 13.37
CA TRP A 127 0.53 -4.21 12.45
C TRP A 127 1.29 -4.90 11.29
N VAL A 128 2.23 -4.21 10.65
CA VAL A 128 3.05 -4.77 9.56
C VAL A 128 3.88 -5.96 10.06
N ASN A 129 4.45 -5.84 11.27
CA ASN A 129 5.24 -6.92 11.85
C ASN A 129 4.36 -8.15 12.15
N ASN A 130 3.17 -7.96 12.68
CA ASN A 130 2.22 -9.04 12.94
C ASN A 130 1.78 -9.74 11.65
N ILE A 131 1.51 -8.99 10.57
CA ILE A 131 1.18 -9.59 9.29
C ILE A 131 2.35 -10.40 8.72
N ARG A 132 3.57 -9.87 8.81
CA ARG A 132 4.77 -10.61 8.34
C ARG A 132 4.97 -11.93 9.07
N THR A 133 4.76 -11.96 10.38
CA THR A 133 4.87 -13.18 11.19
C THR A 133 3.72 -14.17 10.96
N SER A 134 2.56 -13.69 10.53
CA SER A 134 1.37 -14.51 10.26
C SER A 134 1.24 -14.92 8.79
N ALA A 135 1.94 -14.25 7.87
CA ALA A 135 1.74 -14.40 6.42
C ALA A 135 2.15 -15.77 5.88
N ASP A 136 3.12 -16.44 6.53
CA ASP A 136 3.59 -17.75 6.08
C ASP A 136 2.53 -18.86 6.27
N SER A 137 1.61 -18.70 7.24
CA SER A 137 0.49 -19.62 7.45
C SER A 137 -0.82 -19.14 6.79
N MET A 138 -1.09 -17.85 6.83
CA MET A 138 -2.38 -17.26 6.42
C MET A 138 -2.53 -17.09 4.89
N SER A 139 -1.42 -16.93 4.15
CA SER A 139 -1.47 -16.70 2.70
C SER A 139 -1.93 -17.93 1.91
N VAL A 140 -1.54 -19.12 2.32
CA VAL A 140 -1.92 -20.38 1.66
C VAL A 140 -3.38 -20.72 1.96
N GLU A 141 -3.82 -20.57 3.20
CA GLU A 141 -5.20 -20.83 3.61
C GLU A 141 -6.20 -19.85 2.99
N ILE A 142 -5.87 -18.55 2.95
CA ILE A 142 -6.74 -17.53 2.32
C ILE A 142 -6.81 -17.74 0.81
N LEU A 143 -5.69 -18.07 0.14
CA LEU A 143 -5.68 -18.38 -1.28
C LEU A 143 -6.46 -19.66 -1.60
N ALA A 144 -6.30 -20.71 -0.79
CA ALA A 144 -7.04 -21.96 -0.93
C ALA A 144 -8.56 -21.71 -0.73
N ALA A 145 -8.96 -20.98 0.32
CA ALA A 145 -10.36 -20.65 0.57
C ALA A 145 -10.97 -19.78 -0.53
N LYS A 146 -10.21 -18.84 -1.11
CA LYS A 146 -10.65 -18.04 -2.25
C LYS A 146 -10.78 -18.89 -3.52
N LEU A 147 -9.84 -19.79 -3.78
CA LEU A 147 -9.89 -20.71 -4.90
C LEU A 147 -11.11 -21.63 -4.81
N ASP A 148 -11.35 -22.24 -3.66
CA ASP A 148 -12.51 -23.08 -3.41
C ASP A 148 -13.84 -22.33 -3.61
N LYS A 149 -13.90 -21.08 -3.18
CA LYS A 149 -15.06 -20.22 -3.37
C LYS A 149 -15.29 -19.87 -4.85
N HIS A 150 -14.24 -19.73 -5.64
CA HIS A 150 -14.35 -19.47 -7.08
C HIS A 150 -14.65 -20.75 -7.88
N LEU A 151 -14.14 -21.89 -7.47
CA LEU A 151 -14.38 -23.17 -8.13
C LEU A 151 -15.76 -23.75 -7.80
N SER A 152 -16.31 -23.43 -6.63
CA SER A 152 -17.64 -23.91 -6.19
C SER A 152 -18.82 -23.11 -6.74
N LYS A 153 -18.58 -21.93 -7.33
CA LYS A 153 -19.62 -21.14 -8.01
C LYS A 153 -19.22 -20.97 -9.48
N PRO A 154 -19.87 -21.68 -10.42
CA PRO A 154 -19.69 -21.40 -11.83
C PRO A 154 -20.08 -19.92 -12.08
N PHE A 155 -19.25 -19.24 -12.85
CA PHE A 155 -19.43 -17.83 -13.19
C PHE A 155 -20.70 -17.71 -14.06
N ASP A 156 -21.82 -17.41 -13.46
CA ASP A 156 -23.08 -17.20 -14.16
C ASP A 156 -23.12 -15.75 -14.67
N ILE A 157 -22.91 -15.60 -15.98
CA ILE A 157 -22.96 -14.31 -16.68
C ILE A 157 -24.43 -13.82 -16.83
N SER A 158 -25.42 -14.69 -16.64
CA SER A 158 -26.83 -14.38 -16.90
C SER A 158 -27.49 -13.47 -15.84
N GLU A 159 -26.89 -13.32 -14.67
CA GLU A 159 -27.45 -12.48 -13.57
C GLU A 159 -27.03 -10.99 -13.64
N ARG A 160 -26.29 -10.55 -14.67
CA ARG A 160 -25.77 -9.16 -14.76
C ARG A 160 -26.32 -8.31 -15.93
N TYR A 161 -27.40 -8.78 -16.59
CA TYR A 161 -28.08 -7.97 -17.62
C TYR A 161 -29.59 -7.98 -17.43
#